data_3b1502d0f3318ff2948437b702805372
#
_entry.id   3b1502d0f3318ff2948437b702805372
#
_cell.length_a   1.000
_cell.length_b   1.000
_cell.length_c   1.000
_cell.angle_alpha   90.00
_cell.angle_beta   90.00
_cell.angle_gamma   90.00
#
_symmetry.space_group_name_H-M   'P 1'
#
loop_
_entity.id
_entity.type
_entity.pdbx_description
1 polymer ?
#
loop_
_entity_poly.entity_id
_entity_poly.type
_entity_poly.pdbx_seq_one_letter_code
_entity_poly.pdbx_strand_id
1 'polypeptide(L)'
;MTCVVAIDVGGTTLKGGLIAPDGAILHRERRPTPRTEGPDRVIAAISAFVADLSRPRTVAGTLLRPAAVGLAVPGLVTSEKAVFSAAFGWRDVPAAAFSDGRLPLALGHDVRSAGEAELAHGPGAADALYLPIGTGIAGAVVLSVSLYGGAAGWAGQIGHIPVRPGGLPCPCGQRGCLAAYASAASIAARAGETTAEDVVRRAAAGDEPAARVWAEAVEALALALATYTLVLDPAMIVIGGGLSLAGDALVAPLRARLAARLTFRPAPEVRVSALGVDAGLLGAGLLARRALGQQGGGDVDDLGA
;
A
#
# COMPACT_ATOMS: atom_id res chain seq x y z
N MET A 1 4.90 28.56 -4.93
CA MET A 1 5.52 27.29 -5.36
C MET A 1 4.41 26.33 -5.77
N THR A 2 4.51 25.75 -6.97
CA THR A 2 3.56 24.71 -7.43
C THR A 2 3.86 23.41 -6.72
N CYS A 3 2.81 22.67 -6.31
CA CYS A 3 2.89 21.37 -5.66
C CYS A 3 1.69 20.50 -6.08
N VAL A 4 1.65 19.27 -5.64
CA VAL A 4 0.51 18.39 -5.86
C VAL A 4 -0.07 17.92 -4.52
N VAL A 5 -1.37 17.65 -4.51
CA VAL A 5 -2.06 16.99 -3.39
C VAL A 5 -1.85 15.48 -3.52
N ALA A 6 -1.44 14.85 -2.45
CA ALA A 6 -1.34 13.40 -2.34
C ALA A 6 -2.21 12.91 -1.18
N ILE A 7 -3.04 11.91 -1.41
CA ILE A 7 -3.86 11.28 -0.36
C ILE A 7 -3.74 9.77 -0.45
N ASP A 8 -3.30 9.14 0.65
CA ASP A 8 -3.27 7.70 0.87
C ASP A 8 -4.41 7.32 1.81
N VAL A 9 -5.36 6.55 1.31
CA VAL A 9 -6.58 6.16 2.02
C VAL A 9 -6.39 4.83 2.72
N GLY A 10 -6.05 4.88 4.00
CA GLY A 10 -5.97 3.68 4.83
C GLY A 10 -7.30 3.33 5.51
N GLY A 11 -7.43 2.08 5.94
CA GLY A 11 -8.64 1.57 6.62
C GLY A 11 -8.98 2.25 7.96
N THR A 12 -8.00 2.90 8.59
CA THR A 12 -8.15 3.60 9.88
C THR A 12 -7.79 5.08 9.82
N THR A 13 -6.96 5.46 8.85
CA THR A 13 -6.39 6.81 8.75
C THR A 13 -6.26 7.24 7.29
N LEU A 14 -6.79 8.39 6.97
CA LEU A 14 -6.50 9.13 5.75
C LEU A 14 -5.20 9.90 5.96
N LYS A 15 -4.19 9.66 5.15
CA LYS A 15 -2.93 10.43 5.16
C LYS A 15 -2.95 11.35 3.95
N GLY A 16 -2.76 12.63 4.16
CA GLY A 16 -2.70 13.62 3.10
C GLY A 16 -1.47 14.50 3.21
N GLY A 17 -1.09 15.10 2.10
CA GLY A 17 0.03 16.02 2.07
C GLY A 17 0.14 16.80 0.77
N LEU A 18 1.07 17.76 0.80
CA LEU A 18 1.49 18.51 -0.37
C LEU A 18 2.91 18.10 -0.74
N ILE A 19 3.10 17.67 -1.98
CA ILE A 19 4.36 17.13 -2.49
C ILE A 19 4.93 18.11 -3.53
N ALA A 20 6.19 18.49 -3.34
CA ALA A 20 6.95 19.31 -4.26
C ALA A 20 7.29 18.56 -5.57
N PRO A 21 7.69 19.25 -6.65
CA PRO A 21 8.10 18.61 -7.90
C PRO A 21 9.27 17.63 -7.76
N ASP A 22 10.17 17.84 -6.82
CA ASP A 22 11.31 16.95 -6.51
C ASP A 22 10.95 15.73 -5.62
N GLY A 23 9.69 15.65 -5.13
CA GLY A 23 9.23 14.59 -4.24
C GLY A 23 9.27 14.95 -2.76
N ALA A 24 9.80 16.12 -2.38
CA ALA A 24 9.81 16.53 -0.99
C ALA A 24 8.38 16.72 -0.45
N ILE A 25 8.13 16.22 0.74
CA ILE A 25 6.85 16.39 1.42
C ILE A 25 6.86 17.74 2.14
N LEU A 26 6.11 18.72 1.61
CA LEU A 26 6.04 20.09 2.11
C LEU A 26 5.06 20.24 3.27
N HIS A 27 4.02 19.41 3.31
CA HIS A 27 2.97 19.41 4.33
C HIS A 27 2.44 18.02 4.55
N ARG A 28 2.12 17.67 5.80
CA ARG A 28 1.47 16.41 6.18
C ARG A 28 0.27 16.67 7.06
N GLU A 29 -0.79 15.92 6.80
CA GLU A 29 -2.00 15.93 7.62
C GLU A 29 -2.56 14.50 7.72
N ARG A 30 -3.19 14.16 8.85
CA ARG A 30 -3.84 12.88 9.07
C ARG A 30 -5.24 13.11 9.60
N ARG A 31 -6.19 12.34 9.10
CA ARG A 31 -7.58 12.34 9.56
C ARG A 31 -8.04 10.91 9.82
N PRO A 32 -8.93 10.66 10.80
CA PRO A 32 -9.51 9.34 10.97
C PRO A 32 -10.36 8.99 9.75
N THR A 33 -10.33 7.70 9.37
CA THR A 33 -11.24 7.18 8.34
C THR A 33 -12.55 6.77 9.05
N PRO A 34 -13.70 7.37 8.73
CA PRO A 34 -14.98 7.10 9.39
C PRO A 34 -15.61 5.79 8.88
N ARG A 35 -14.86 4.71 8.94
CA ARG A 35 -15.22 3.41 8.35
C ARG A 35 -16.51 2.83 8.94
N THR A 36 -16.76 3.03 10.23
CA THR A 36 -17.93 2.50 10.94
C THR A 36 -19.22 3.27 10.63
N GLU A 37 -19.10 4.45 9.98
CA GLU A 37 -20.24 5.30 9.61
C GLU A 37 -20.78 5.00 8.22
N GLY A 38 -20.20 4.01 7.53
CA GLY A 38 -20.65 3.54 6.22
C GLY A 38 -19.89 4.13 5.02
N PRO A 39 -20.13 3.56 3.83
CA PRO A 39 -19.38 3.87 2.61
C PRO A 39 -19.48 5.34 2.20
N ASP A 40 -20.67 5.95 2.26
CA ASP A 40 -20.89 7.33 1.82
C ASP A 40 -20.16 8.34 2.72
N ARG A 41 -20.06 8.05 4.02
CA ARG A 41 -19.32 8.91 4.96
C ARG A 41 -17.82 8.86 4.69
N VAL A 42 -17.30 7.71 4.30
CA VAL A 42 -15.88 7.60 3.89
C VAL A 42 -15.63 8.40 2.61
N ILE A 43 -16.50 8.30 1.61
CA ILE A 43 -16.41 9.10 0.37
C ILE A 43 -16.45 10.60 0.69
N ALA A 44 -17.42 11.03 1.48
CA ALA A 44 -17.55 12.44 1.89
C ALA A 44 -16.32 12.95 2.66
N ALA A 45 -15.75 12.14 3.55
CA ALA A 45 -14.54 12.50 4.29
C ALA A 45 -13.32 12.65 3.37
N ILE A 46 -13.17 11.77 2.37
CA ILE A 46 -12.11 11.87 1.37
C ILE A 46 -12.30 13.13 0.52
N SER A 47 -13.52 13.36 -0.01
CA SER A 47 -13.82 14.53 -0.83
C SER A 47 -13.56 15.85 -0.07
N ALA A 48 -13.97 15.92 1.20
CA ALA A 48 -13.68 17.07 2.06
C ALA A 48 -12.18 17.27 2.28
N PHE A 49 -11.42 16.18 2.42
CA PHE A 49 -9.97 16.23 2.61
C PHE A 49 -9.26 16.70 1.33
N VAL A 50 -9.69 16.17 0.16
CA VAL A 50 -9.24 16.65 -1.17
C VAL A 50 -9.50 18.14 -1.31
N ALA A 51 -10.73 18.59 -1.08
CA ALA A 51 -11.11 19.99 -1.23
C ALA A 51 -10.31 20.94 -0.32
N ASP A 52 -10.01 20.50 0.91
CA ASP A 52 -9.23 21.28 1.85
C ASP A 52 -7.75 21.38 1.44
N LEU A 53 -7.11 20.25 1.11
CA LEU A 53 -5.71 20.24 0.67
C LEU A 53 -5.50 20.93 -0.70
N SER A 54 -6.54 21.02 -1.53
CA SER A 54 -6.51 21.69 -2.84
C SER A 54 -6.49 23.22 -2.76
N ARG A 55 -6.72 23.79 -1.57
CA ARG A 55 -6.65 25.24 -1.38
C ARG A 55 -5.20 25.72 -1.28
N PRO A 56 -4.84 26.85 -1.91
CA PRO A 56 -3.55 27.50 -1.66
C PRO A 56 -3.35 27.76 -0.17
N ARG A 57 -2.15 27.47 0.34
CA ARG A 57 -1.82 27.69 1.75
C ARG A 57 -0.36 28.09 1.94
N THR A 58 -0.08 28.84 2.98
CA THR A 58 1.29 29.21 3.34
C THR A 58 1.84 28.19 4.33
N VAL A 59 2.98 27.58 3.99
CA VAL A 59 3.71 26.66 4.85
C VAL A 59 5.15 27.16 4.96
N ALA A 60 5.65 27.34 6.18
CA ALA A 60 6.99 27.87 6.45
C ALA A 60 7.33 29.13 5.63
N GLY A 61 6.39 30.07 5.51
CA GLY A 61 6.55 31.32 4.76
C GLY A 61 6.40 31.22 3.24
N THR A 62 6.25 30.01 2.69
CA THR A 62 6.09 29.79 1.25
C THR A 62 4.63 29.55 0.88
N LEU A 63 4.08 30.32 -0.06
CA LEU A 63 2.74 30.09 -0.61
C LEU A 63 2.77 28.88 -1.56
N LEU A 64 2.11 27.80 -1.16
CA LEU A 64 1.94 26.58 -1.94
C LEU A 64 0.64 26.66 -2.76
N ARG A 65 0.72 26.29 -4.04
CA ARG A 65 -0.40 26.26 -4.98
C ARG A 65 -0.54 24.85 -5.54
N PRO A 66 -1.48 24.04 -5.02
CA PRO A 66 -1.76 22.72 -5.57
C PRO A 66 -2.26 22.81 -7.02
N ALA A 67 -1.80 21.89 -7.88
CA ALA A 67 -2.14 21.87 -9.31
C ALA A 67 -2.83 20.59 -9.75
N ALA A 68 -2.71 19.49 -8.99
CA ALA A 68 -3.38 18.21 -9.24
C ALA A 68 -3.53 17.43 -7.95
N VAL A 69 -4.38 16.40 -7.99
CA VAL A 69 -4.65 15.47 -6.89
C VAL A 69 -4.30 14.05 -7.30
N GLY A 70 -3.56 13.34 -6.46
CA GLY A 70 -3.40 11.90 -6.53
C GLY A 70 -4.08 11.26 -5.33
N LEU A 71 -4.97 10.32 -5.61
CA LEU A 71 -5.73 9.61 -4.61
C LEU A 71 -5.46 8.10 -4.71
N ALA A 72 -4.78 7.56 -3.73
CA ALA A 72 -4.51 6.13 -3.60
C ALA A 72 -5.53 5.50 -2.66
N VAL A 73 -6.29 4.51 -3.14
CA VAL A 73 -7.37 3.85 -2.38
C VAL A 73 -7.23 2.34 -2.40
N PRO A 74 -7.69 1.63 -1.35
CA PRO A 74 -7.64 0.18 -1.30
C PRO A 74 -8.77 -0.48 -2.09
N GLY A 75 -8.48 -1.63 -2.68
CA GLY A 75 -9.45 -2.46 -3.40
C GLY A 75 -9.13 -2.61 -4.88
N LEU A 76 -10.15 -2.85 -5.68
CA LEU A 76 -10.03 -2.91 -7.13
C LEU A 76 -10.26 -1.52 -7.71
N VAL A 77 -9.26 -1.00 -8.41
CA VAL A 77 -9.25 0.39 -8.85
C VAL A 77 -8.80 0.49 -10.31
N THR A 78 -9.56 1.23 -11.08
CA THR A 78 -9.16 1.73 -12.41
C THR A 78 -8.86 3.24 -12.32
N SER A 79 -8.42 3.86 -13.41
CA SER A 79 -8.27 5.32 -13.48
C SER A 79 -9.59 6.06 -13.29
N GLU A 80 -10.72 5.44 -13.63
CA GLU A 80 -12.05 6.05 -13.69
C GLU A 80 -12.86 5.83 -12.41
N LYS A 81 -12.65 4.70 -11.71
CA LYS A 81 -13.48 4.33 -10.57
C LYS A 81 -12.81 3.37 -9.59
N ALA A 82 -13.24 3.41 -8.33
CA ALA A 82 -13.06 2.36 -7.36
C ALA A 82 -14.13 1.29 -7.60
N VAL A 83 -13.75 0.19 -8.29
CA VAL A 83 -14.67 -0.86 -8.72
C VAL A 83 -15.24 -1.62 -7.53
N PHE A 84 -14.35 -1.96 -6.57
CA PHE A 84 -14.74 -2.68 -5.37
C PHE A 84 -13.74 -2.45 -4.24
N SER A 85 -14.26 -2.22 -3.04
CA SER A 85 -13.45 -2.21 -1.82
C SER A 85 -14.21 -2.90 -0.68
N ALA A 86 -13.78 -4.09 -0.30
CA ALA A 86 -14.33 -4.79 0.87
C ALA A 86 -14.08 -4.02 2.17
N ALA A 87 -12.99 -3.26 2.25
CA ALA A 87 -12.64 -2.47 3.43
C ALA A 87 -13.66 -1.37 3.72
N PHE A 88 -14.29 -0.81 2.68
CA PHE A 88 -15.22 0.33 2.79
C PHE A 88 -16.64 0.02 2.30
N GLY A 89 -16.87 -1.17 1.76
CA GLY A 89 -18.18 -1.54 1.19
C GLY A 89 -18.49 -0.83 -0.14
N TRP A 90 -17.46 -0.31 -0.83
CA TRP A 90 -17.67 0.38 -2.11
C TRP A 90 -17.92 -0.57 -3.26
N ARG A 91 -18.78 -0.11 -4.19
CA ARG A 91 -19.00 -0.72 -5.49
C ARG A 91 -19.16 0.37 -6.54
N ASP A 92 -18.38 0.31 -7.61
CA ASP A 92 -18.41 1.19 -8.77
C ASP A 92 -18.46 2.69 -8.45
N VAL A 93 -17.67 3.13 -7.45
CA VAL A 93 -17.59 4.55 -7.04
C VAL A 93 -16.74 5.31 -8.06
N PRO A 94 -17.30 6.28 -8.80
CA PRO A 94 -16.55 7.03 -9.79
C PRO A 94 -15.49 7.93 -9.14
N ALA A 95 -14.37 8.16 -9.82
CA ALA A 95 -13.30 9.04 -9.33
C ALA A 95 -13.81 10.45 -9.01
N ALA A 96 -14.78 10.95 -9.77
CA ALA A 96 -15.41 12.25 -9.54
C ALA A 96 -16.13 12.37 -8.18
N ALA A 97 -16.54 11.27 -7.55
CA ALA A 97 -17.15 11.31 -6.22
C ALA A 97 -16.17 11.73 -5.12
N PHE A 98 -14.86 11.62 -5.38
CA PHE A 98 -13.82 11.97 -4.41
C PHE A 98 -13.28 13.41 -4.56
N SER A 99 -13.83 14.22 -5.49
CA SER A 99 -13.31 15.55 -5.77
C SER A 99 -14.45 16.52 -6.12
N ASP A 100 -14.21 17.82 -5.90
CA ASP A 100 -15.09 18.89 -6.34
C ASP A 100 -14.81 19.35 -7.79
N GLY A 101 -13.91 18.68 -8.49
CA GLY A 101 -13.55 18.95 -9.88
C GLY A 101 -12.67 20.18 -10.12
N ARG A 102 -12.21 20.87 -9.06
CA ARG A 102 -11.35 22.07 -9.22
C ARG A 102 -9.96 21.78 -9.75
N LEU A 103 -9.43 20.63 -9.43
CA LEU A 103 -8.13 20.16 -9.87
C LEU A 103 -8.27 18.79 -10.56
N PRO A 104 -7.42 18.49 -11.56
CA PRO A 104 -7.36 17.15 -12.13
C PRO A 104 -7.02 16.12 -11.05
N LEU A 105 -7.75 14.99 -11.04
CA LEU A 105 -7.57 13.93 -10.09
C LEU A 105 -7.16 12.64 -10.80
N ALA A 106 -6.07 12.01 -10.35
CA ALA A 106 -5.72 10.64 -10.69
C ALA A 106 -6.04 9.71 -9.53
N LEU A 107 -6.84 8.67 -9.83
CA LEU A 107 -7.17 7.61 -8.90
C LEU A 107 -6.25 6.40 -9.13
N GLY A 108 -5.76 5.78 -8.06
CA GLY A 108 -4.92 4.58 -8.14
C GLY A 108 -5.07 3.66 -6.93
N HIS A 109 -4.50 2.45 -7.06
CA HIS A 109 -4.49 1.47 -5.99
C HIS A 109 -3.38 1.81 -4.97
N ASP A 110 -3.70 1.82 -3.67
CA ASP A 110 -2.82 2.21 -2.57
C ASP A 110 -1.46 1.46 -2.58
N VAL A 111 -1.51 0.13 -2.62
CA VAL A 111 -0.28 -0.71 -2.59
C VAL A 111 0.54 -0.55 -3.87
N ARG A 112 -0.09 -0.46 -5.05
CA ARG A 112 0.64 -0.25 -6.30
C ARG A 112 1.31 1.11 -6.34
N SER A 113 0.61 2.15 -5.88
CA SER A 113 1.16 3.49 -5.78
C SER A 113 2.36 3.54 -4.82
N ALA A 114 2.24 2.90 -3.67
CA ALA A 114 3.35 2.79 -2.72
C ALA A 114 4.54 2.01 -3.30
N GLY A 115 4.29 0.92 -4.03
CA GLY A 115 5.33 0.15 -4.74
C GLY A 115 6.02 0.97 -5.84
N GLU A 116 5.28 1.82 -6.53
CA GLU A 116 5.85 2.75 -7.51
C GLU A 116 6.75 3.80 -6.86
N ALA A 117 6.37 4.29 -5.67
CA ALA A 117 7.23 5.19 -4.91
C ALA A 117 8.53 4.50 -4.47
N GLU A 118 8.47 3.24 -4.02
CA GLU A 118 9.66 2.45 -3.69
C GLU A 118 10.56 2.21 -4.92
N LEU A 119 9.96 2.00 -6.09
CA LEU A 119 10.72 1.87 -7.34
C LEU A 119 11.38 3.19 -7.75
N ALA A 120 10.70 4.32 -7.56
CA ALA A 120 11.19 5.64 -7.96
C ALA A 120 12.21 6.25 -6.99
N HIS A 121 12.09 5.97 -5.70
CA HIS A 121 12.83 6.66 -4.63
C HIS A 121 13.59 5.72 -3.69
N GLY A 122 13.29 4.42 -3.73
CA GLY A 122 13.96 3.39 -2.93
C GLY A 122 15.16 2.77 -3.65
N PRO A 123 15.88 1.87 -2.99
CA PRO A 123 16.91 1.05 -3.63
C PRO A 123 16.25 0.01 -4.54
N GLY A 124 15.86 0.42 -5.75
CA GLY A 124 15.08 -0.39 -6.68
C GLY A 124 15.83 -1.62 -7.18
N ALA A 125 15.07 -2.66 -7.53
CA ALA A 125 15.52 -3.78 -8.35
C ALA A 125 14.58 -3.91 -9.55
N ALA A 126 15.12 -4.42 -10.68
CA ALA A 126 14.34 -4.59 -11.91
C ALA A 126 13.15 -5.53 -11.69
N ASP A 127 13.34 -6.57 -10.88
CA ASP A 127 12.32 -7.54 -10.51
C ASP A 127 12.21 -7.58 -8.99
N ALA A 128 11.11 -7.11 -8.46
CA ALA A 128 10.91 -6.95 -7.03
C ALA A 128 9.45 -7.18 -6.60
N LEU A 129 9.29 -7.47 -5.32
CA LEU A 129 8.00 -7.41 -4.64
C LEU A 129 8.06 -6.33 -3.56
N TYR A 130 7.20 -5.33 -3.64
CA TYR A 130 6.89 -4.49 -2.50
C TYR A 130 5.66 -5.06 -1.77
N LEU A 131 5.84 -5.40 -0.49
CA LEU A 131 4.84 -6.08 0.34
C LEU A 131 4.55 -5.26 1.61
N PRO A 132 3.64 -4.29 1.56
CA PRO A 132 3.18 -3.62 2.77
C PRO A 132 2.29 -4.54 3.59
N ILE A 133 2.60 -4.66 4.88
CA ILE A 133 1.84 -5.44 5.84
C ILE A 133 1.27 -4.48 6.89
N GLY A 134 -0.04 -4.32 6.86
CA GLY A 134 -0.82 -3.49 7.76
C GLY A 134 -2.06 -4.24 8.23
N THR A 135 -3.22 -3.57 8.24
CA THR A 135 -4.53 -4.20 8.54
C THR A 135 -4.80 -5.39 7.62
N GLY A 136 -4.34 -5.31 6.37
CA GLY A 136 -4.32 -6.39 5.38
C GLY A 136 -2.91 -6.63 4.84
N ILE A 137 -2.82 -7.51 3.83
CA ILE A 137 -1.61 -7.80 3.05
C ILE A 137 -1.97 -7.76 1.57
N ALA A 138 -1.25 -6.96 0.80
CA ALA A 138 -1.23 -7.01 -0.65
C ALA A 138 0.19 -6.69 -1.13
N GLY A 139 0.51 -6.98 -2.39
CA GLY A 139 1.82 -6.72 -2.95
C GLY A 139 1.76 -5.85 -4.21
N ALA A 140 2.81 -5.09 -4.46
CA ALA A 140 3.08 -4.50 -5.77
C ALA A 140 4.18 -5.32 -6.43
N VAL A 141 3.84 -5.94 -7.55
CA VAL A 141 4.75 -6.78 -8.34
C VAL A 141 5.47 -5.88 -9.33
N VAL A 142 6.78 -5.88 -9.31
CA VAL A 142 7.64 -5.20 -10.28
C VAL A 142 8.33 -6.23 -11.14
N LEU A 143 8.17 -6.12 -12.45
CA LEU A 143 8.82 -6.96 -13.45
C LEU A 143 9.48 -6.05 -14.50
N SER A 144 10.77 -6.24 -14.73
CA SER A 144 11.56 -5.44 -15.68
C SER A 144 11.38 -3.93 -15.48
N VAL A 145 11.55 -3.46 -14.24
CA VAL A 145 11.42 -2.05 -13.81
C VAL A 145 10.00 -1.48 -13.95
N SER A 146 8.99 -2.32 -14.22
CA SER A 146 7.60 -1.87 -14.38
C SER A 146 6.66 -2.54 -13.40
N LEU A 147 5.68 -1.80 -12.92
CA LEU A 147 4.62 -2.37 -12.10
C LEU A 147 3.73 -3.28 -12.94
N TYR A 148 3.64 -4.54 -12.53
CA TYR A 148 2.80 -5.54 -13.18
C TYR A 148 1.40 -5.53 -12.57
N GLY A 149 0.42 -5.11 -13.36
CA GLY A 149 -0.99 -5.07 -12.93
C GLY A 149 -1.75 -6.38 -13.13
N GLY A 150 -1.25 -7.30 -13.98
CA GLY A 150 -2.02 -8.46 -14.43
C GLY A 150 -3.11 -8.10 -15.44
N ALA A 151 -3.78 -9.09 -16.00
CA ALA A 151 -4.77 -8.93 -17.07
C ALA A 151 -5.97 -8.04 -16.68
N ALA A 152 -6.37 -8.07 -15.40
CA ALA A 152 -7.51 -7.32 -14.88
C ALA A 152 -7.14 -6.33 -13.76
N GLY A 153 -5.87 -6.04 -13.58
CA GLY A 153 -5.40 -5.16 -12.50
C GLY A 153 -5.36 -5.81 -11.10
N TRP A 154 -5.36 -7.14 -11.01
CA TRP A 154 -5.46 -7.87 -9.74
C TRP A 154 -4.13 -8.50 -9.29
N ALA A 155 -3.05 -8.32 -10.03
CA ALA A 155 -1.75 -8.83 -9.62
C ALA A 155 -1.36 -8.32 -8.23
N GLY A 156 -0.63 -9.15 -7.48
CA GLY A 156 -0.16 -8.78 -6.15
C GLY A 156 -1.11 -9.09 -4.99
N GLN A 157 -2.21 -9.81 -5.20
CA GLN A 157 -3.13 -10.24 -4.13
C GLN A 157 -2.53 -11.36 -3.25
N ILE A 158 -1.27 -11.19 -2.86
CA ILE A 158 -0.46 -12.19 -2.11
C ILE A 158 -1.09 -12.54 -0.77
N GLY A 159 -1.77 -11.60 -0.13
CA GLY A 159 -2.48 -11.82 1.13
C GLY A 159 -3.55 -12.91 1.05
N HIS A 160 -3.99 -13.28 -0.15
CA HIS A 160 -4.99 -14.32 -0.36
C HIS A 160 -4.43 -15.67 -0.85
N ILE A 161 -3.10 -15.83 -0.90
CA ILE A 161 -2.46 -17.14 -1.10
C ILE A 161 -2.86 -18.06 0.08
N PRO A 162 -3.43 -19.26 -0.18
CA PRO A 162 -3.80 -20.19 0.87
C PRO A 162 -2.55 -20.88 1.43
N VAL A 163 -1.99 -20.32 2.51
CA VAL A 163 -0.81 -20.87 3.21
C VAL A 163 -1.16 -22.03 4.14
N ARG A 164 -2.43 -22.15 4.52
CA ARG A 164 -2.97 -23.29 5.31
C ARG A 164 -4.33 -23.71 4.76
N PRO A 165 -4.40 -24.59 3.77
CA PRO A 165 -5.67 -25.07 3.22
C PRO A 165 -6.64 -25.54 4.32
N GLY A 166 -7.90 -25.07 4.28
CA GLY A 166 -8.90 -25.37 5.31
C GLY A 166 -8.72 -24.62 6.64
N GLY A 167 -7.68 -23.81 6.78
CA GLY A 167 -7.34 -23.07 7.99
C GLY A 167 -8.32 -21.95 8.37
N LEU A 168 -7.81 -20.85 8.98
CA LEU A 168 -8.62 -19.74 9.48
C LEU A 168 -9.48 -19.10 8.36
N PRO A 169 -10.70 -18.65 8.68
CA PRO A 169 -11.52 -17.92 7.71
C PRO A 169 -10.87 -16.58 7.36
N CYS A 170 -11.02 -16.17 6.09
CA CYS A 170 -10.58 -14.89 5.59
C CYS A 170 -11.79 -14.05 5.17
N PRO A 171 -11.81 -12.73 5.39
CA PRO A 171 -12.90 -11.85 4.95
C PRO A 171 -13.19 -11.90 3.44
N CYS A 172 -12.26 -12.40 2.61
CA CYS A 172 -12.47 -12.59 1.18
C CYS A 172 -13.39 -13.79 0.84
N GLY A 173 -13.83 -14.57 1.83
CA GLY A 173 -14.65 -15.76 1.67
C GLY A 173 -13.86 -17.08 1.59
N GLN A 174 -12.54 -17.01 1.41
CA GLN A 174 -11.66 -18.20 1.41
C GLN A 174 -11.24 -18.59 2.83
N ARG A 175 -10.55 -19.74 2.94
CA ARG A 175 -9.94 -20.21 4.19
C ARG A 175 -8.43 -20.42 4.02
N GLY A 176 -7.68 -20.09 5.08
CA GLY A 176 -6.24 -20.34 5.12
C GLY A 176 -5.36 -19.33 4.41
N CYS A 177 -5.93 -18.17 4.01
CA CYS A 177 -5.18 -17.09 3.37
C CYS A 177 -4.05 -16.55 4.24
N LEU A 178 -2.94 -16.13 3.64
CA LEU A 178 -1.81 -15.49 4.32
C LEU A 178 -2.27 -14.36 5.27
N ALA A 179 -3.17 -13.49 4.82
CA ALA A 179 -3.65 -12.36 5.61
C ALA A 179 -4.33 -12.77 6.92
N ALA A 180 -4.96 -13.95 6.97
CA ALA A 180 -5.57 -14.46 8.20
C ALA A 180 -4.54 -14.88 9.28
N TYR A 181 -3.27 -15.03 8.91
CA TYR A 181 -2.18 -15.41 9.82
C TYR A 181 -1.19 -14.28 10.07
N ALA A 182 -0.90 -13.47 9.06
CA ALA A 182 0.26 -12.58 9.05
C ALA A 182 -0.06 -11.09 8.83
N SER A 183 -1.32 -10.69 8.62
CA SER A 183 -1.65 -9.26 8.67
C SER A 183 -1.52 -8.73 10.10
N ALA A 184 -1.17 -7.47 10.27
CA ALA A 184 -1.04 -6.86 11.59
C ALA A 184 -2.34 -6.98 12.40
N ALA A 185 -3.51 -6.81 11.76
CA ALA A 185 -4.80 -7.00 12.41
C ALA A 185 -5.02 -8.46 12.87
N SER A 186 -4.66 -9.45 12.04
CA SER A 186 -4.82 -10.86 12.40
C SER A 186 -3.84 -11.30 13.49
N ILE A 187 -2.60 -10.82 13.47
CA ILE A 187 -1.61 -11.07 14.53
C ILE A 187 -2.13 -10.56 15.87
N ALA A 188 -2.57 -9.30 15.92
CA ALA A 188 -3.12 -8.69 17.12
C ALA A 188 -4.35 -9.48 17.66
N ALA A 189 -5.35 -9.71 16.80
CA ALA A 189 -6.58 -10.40 17.17
C ALA A 189 -6.34 -11.82 17.69
N ARG A 190 -5.41 -12.57 17.07
CA ARG A 190 -5.07 -13.96 17.46
C ARG A 190 -4.34 -14.04 18.78
N ALA A 191 -3.62 -13.01 19.17
CA ALA A 191 -2.95 -12.91 20.46
C ALA A 191 -3.80 -12.23 21.55
N GLY A 192 -4.99 -11.73 21.20
CA GLY A 192 -5.85 -10.95 22.12
C GLY A 192 -5.28 -9.55 22.43
N GLU A 193 -4.47 -9.00 21.51
CA GLU A 193 -3.82 -7.70 21.67
C GLU A 193 -4.47 -6.62 20.81
N THR A 194 -4.20 -5.36 21.16
CA THR A 194 -4.70 -4.21 20.38
C THR A 194 -3.88 -4.00 19.10
N THR A 195 -2.57 -4.25 19.15
CA THR A 195 -1.65 -4.04 18.03
C THR A 195 -0.72 -5.24 17.83
N ALA A 196 -0.23 -5.42 16.60
CA ALA A 196 0.82 -6.40 16.31
C ALA A 196 2.15 -6.05 17.02
N GLU A 197 2.42 -4.76 17.26
CA GLU A 197 3.58 -4.29 18.01
C GLU A 197 3.56 -4.83 19.45
N ASP A 198 2.39 -4.85 20.10
CA ASP A 198 2.22 -5.43 21.43
C ASP A 198 2.57 -6.92 21.43
N VAL A 199 2.13 -7.65 20.39
CA VAL A 199 2.46 -9.08 20.23
C VAL A 199 3.96 -9.29 20.08
N VAL A 200 4.62 -8.51 19.22
CA VAL A 200 6.09 -8.58 19.04
C VAL A 200 6.82 -8.30 20.34
N ARG A 201 6.42 -7.26 21.07
CA ARG A 201 7.00 -6.89 22.37
C ARG A 201 6.82 -8.00 23.41
N ARG A 202 5.62 -8.58 23.53
CA ARG A 202 5.35 -9.68 24.46
C ARG A 202 6.11 -10.95 24.09
N ALA A 203 6.16 -11.29 22.81
CA ALA A 203 6.94 -12.42 22.32
C ALA A 203 8.43 -12.28 22.70
N ALA A 204 8.99 -11.07 22.52
CA ALA A 204 10.38 -10.78 22.90
C ALA A 204 10.61 -10.84 24.44
N ALA A 205 9.57 -10.59 25.23
CA ALA A 205 9.60 -10.72 26.68
C ALA A 205 9.37 -12.17 27.20
N GLY A 206 9.26 -13.16 26.28
CA GLY A 206 9.11 -14.58 26.64
C GLY A 206 7.67 -15.06 26.85
N ASP A 207 6.66 -14.27 26.45
CA ASP A 207 5.25 -14.69 26.47
C ASP A 207 5.02 -15.77 25.40
N GLU A 208 4.82 -17.02 25.84
CA GLU A 208 4.69 -18.16 24.92
C GLU A 208 3.49 -18.07 23.96
N PRO A 209 2.26 -17.65 24.37
CA PRO A 209 1.15 -17.44 23.46
C PRO A 209 1.47 -16.41 22.36
N ALA A 210 2.02 -15.26 22.72
CA ALA A 210 2.42 -14.23 21.75
C ALA A 210 3.53 -14.74 20.82
N ALA A 211 4.54 -15.43 21.35
CA ALA A 211 5.63 -16.01 20.58
C ALA A 211 5.14 -17.04 19.56
N ARG A 212 4.14 -17.88 19.90
CA ARG A 212 3.53 -18.83 18.97
C ARG A 212 2.81 -18.11 17.82
N VAL A 213 1.98 -17.11 18.13
CA VAL A 213 1.27 -16.34 17.10
C VAL A 213 2.24 -15.64 16.17
N TRP A 214 3.30 -15.04 16.72
CA TRP A 214 4.36 -14.38 15.95
C TRP A 214 5.11 -15.37 15.05
N ALA A 215 5.55 -16.52 15.62
CA ALA A 215 6.25 -17.56 14.87
C ALA A 215 5.42 -18.12 13.71
N GLU A 216 4.10 -18.33 13.93
CA GLU A 216 3.18 -18.76 12.87
C GLU A 216 2.97 -17.70 11.78
N ALA A 217 2.95 -16.41 12.14
CA ALA A 217 2.86 -15.33 11.16
C ALA A 217 4.10 -15.28 10.26
N VAL A 218 5.30 -15.37 10.85
CA VAL A 218 6.57 -15.40 10.08
C VAL A 218 6.65 -16.63 9.20
N GLU A 219 6.18 -17.79 9.69
CA GLU A 219 6.13 -19.03 8.94
C GLU A 219 5.20 -18.93 7.72
N ALA A 220 4.01 -18.36 7.91
CA ALA A 220 3.05 -18.12 6.84
C ALA A 220 3.60 -17.16 5.78
N LEU A 221 4.29 -16.08 6.21
CA LEU A 221 4.98 -15.17 5.30
C LEU A 221 6.07 -15.89 4.50
N ALA A 222 6.93 -16.68 5.15
CA ALA A 222 7.99 -17.40 4.47
C ALA A 222 7.45 -18.38 3.41
N LEU A 223 6.34 -19.05 3.69
CA LEU A 223 5.70 -19.96 2.73
C LEU A 223 5.14 -19.20 1.52
N ALA A 224 4.39 -18.12 1.74
CA ALA A 224 3.84 -17.31 0.66
C ALA A 224 4.94 -16.69 -0.21
N LEU A 225 6.01 -16.19 0.43
CA LEU A 225 7.14 -15.58 -0.28
C LEU A 225 7.99 -16.62 -1.03
N ALA A 226 8.11 -17.86 -0.51
CA ALA A 226 8.72 -18.94 -1.26
C ALA A 226 7.91 -19.27 -2.51
N THR A 227 6.58 -19.36 -2.40
CA THR A 227 5.68 -19.56 -3.55
C THR A 227 5.85 -18.47 -4.58
N TYR A 228 5.83 -17.19 -4.13
CA TYR A 228 6.05 -16.04 -5.00
C TYR A 228 7.41 -16.10 -5.71
N THR A 229 8.46 -16.43 -4.95
CA THR A 229 9.83 -16.52 -5.47
C THR A 229 9.97 -17.61 -6.54
N LEU A 230 9.30 -18.75 -6.36
CA LEU A 230 9.33 -19.84 -7.32
C LEU A 230 8.56 -19.53 -8.62
N VAL A 231 7.60 -18.60 -8.58
CA VAL A 231 6.79 -18.25 -9.74
C VAL A 231 7.38 -17.07 -10.52
N LEU A 232 7.91 -16.04 -9.83
CA LEU A 232 8.28 -14.74 -10.43
C LEU A 232 9.76 -14.41 -10.31
N ASP A 233 10.55 -15.20 -9.59
CA ASP A 233 12.01 -15.03 -9.45
C ASP A 233 12.46 -13.59 -9.14
N PRO A 234 11.96 -12.94 -8.09
CA PRO A 234 12.36 -11.59 -7.77
C PRO A 234 13.81 -11.55 -7.23
N ALA A 235 14.54 -10.49 -7.59
CA ALA A 235 15.84 -10.21 -6.97
C ALA A 235 15.68 -9.69 -5.53
N MET A 236 14.56 -9.00 -5.25
CA MET A 236 14.33 -8.32 -3.97
C MET A 236 12.87 -8.39 -3.52
N ILE A 237 12.68 -8.50 -2.20
CA ILE A 237 11.40 -8.36 -1.51
C ILE A 237 11.54 -7.22 -0.49
N VAL A 238 10.72 -6.18 -0.65
CA VAL A 238 10.69 -5.00 0.22
C VAL A 238 9.48 -5.08 1.14
N ILE A 239 9.70 -5.25 2.44
CA ILE A 239 8.63 -5.28 3.44
C ILE A 239 8.31 -3.86 3.89
N GLY A 240 7.07 -3.44 3.66
CA GLY A 240 6.56 -2.14 4.07
C GLY A 240 5.40 -2.24 5.07
N GLY A 241 4.70 -1.12 5.26
CA GLY A 241 3.55 -1.03 6.19
C GLY A 241 3.95 -1.04 7.66
N GLY A 242 2.95 -1.02 8.54
CA GLY A 242 3.18 -0.91 9.99
C GLY A 242 3.99 -2.08 10.58
N LEU A 243 3.84 -3.29 10.04
CA LEU A 243 4.56 -4.47 10.54
C LEU A 243 6.07 -4.40 10.27
N SER A 244 6.52 -3.63 9.27
CA SER A 244 7.94 -3.44 8.99
C SER A 244 8.70 -2.75 10.13
N LEU A 245 7.99 -2.03 11.01
CA LEU A 245 8.56 -1.39 12.20
C LEU A 245 9.11 -2.41 13.23
N ALA A 246 8.72 -3.69 13.11
CA ALA A 246 9.32 -4.76 13.90
C ALA A 246 10.81 -5.02 13.54
N GLY A 247 11.29 -4.46 12.41
CA GLY A 247 12.70 -4.53 12.02
C GLY A 247 13.24 -5.95 11.98
N ASP A 248 14.38 -6.18 12.63
CA ASP A 248 15.04 -7.49 12.66
C ASP A 248 14.23 -8.58 13.37
N ALA A 249 13.31 -8.24 14.27
CA ALA A 249 12.41 -9.23 14.87
C ALA A 249 11.50 -9.91 13.82
N LEU A 250 11.24 -9.23 12.68
CA LEU A 250 10.54 -9.79 11.53
C LEU A 250 11.52 -10.32 10.47
N VAL A 251 12.47 -9.48 10.05
CA VAL A 251 13.25 -9.72 8.84
C VAL A 251 14.25 -10.87 9.02
N ALA A 252 14.92 -10.96 10.17
CA ALA A 252 15.91 -12.00 10.40
C ALA A 252 15.28 -13.43 10.39
N PRO A 253 14.23 -13.74 11.17
CA PRO A 253 13.59 -15.05 11.11
C PRO A 253 12.90 -15.33 9.77
N LEU A 254 12.38 -14.28 9.08
CA LEU A 254 11.79 -14.43 7.75
C LEU A 254 12.82 -14.86 6.71
N ARG A 255 13.99 -14.20 6.68
CA ARG A 255 15.12 -14.58 5.80
C ARG A 255 15.56 -16.03 6.03
N ALA A 256 15.74 -16.41 7.29
CA ALA A 256 16.15 -17.78 7.64
C ALA A 256 15.15 -18.83 7.17
N ARG A 257 13.85 -18.59 7.39
CA ARG A 257 12.79 -19.53 6.97
C ARG A 257 12.57 -19.55 5.47
N LEU A 258 12.72 -18.43 4.79
CA LEU A 258 12.64 -18.34 3.33
C LEU A 258 13.80 -19.12 2.69
N ALA A 259 15.04 -18.93 3.17
CA ALA A 259 16.20 -19.63 2.69
C ALA A 259 16.10 -21.15 2.91
N ALA A 260 15.57 -21.59 4.05
CA ALA A 260 15.36 -23.01 4.34
C ALA A 260 14.36 -23.68 3.39
N ARG A 261 13.47 -22.92 2.73
CA ARG A 261 12.49 -23.43 1.75
C ARG A 261 12.97 -23.45 0.31
N LEU A 262 14.02 -22.69 0.01
CA LEU A 262 14.54 -22.52 -1.35
C LEU A 262 15.88 -23.26 -1.48
N THR A 263 15.86 -24.59 -1.25
CA THR A 263 17.07 -25.43 -1.12
C THR A 263 17.90 -25.54 -2.40
N PHE A 264 17.29 -25.35 -3.58
CA PHE A 264 17.96 -25.50 -4.88
C PHE A 264 18.37 -24.17 -5.53
N ARG A 265 18.07 -23.05 -4.88
CA ARG A 265 18.40 -21.69 -5.35
C ARG A 265 18.64 -20.74 -4.16
N PRO A 266 19.39 -19.65 -4.35
CA PRO A 266 19.45 -18.58 -3.35
C PRO A 266 18.09 -17.95 -3.12
N ALA A 267 17.80 -17.54 -1.88
CA ALA A 267 16.65 -16.71 -1.56
C ALA A 267 16.88 -15.28 -2.08
N PRO A 268 15.80 -14.57 -2.50
CA PRO A 268 15.89 -13.16 -2.82
C PRO A 268 16.30 -12.34 -1.60
N GLU A 269 16.84 -11.15 -1.85
CA GLU A 269 17.11 -10.21 -0.77
C GLU A 269 15.79 -9.74 -0.14
N VAL A 270 15.68 -9.79 1.19
CA VAL A 270 14.53 -9.25 1.93
C VAL A 270 14.97 -8.00 2.67
N ARG A 271 14.31 -6.87 2.45
CA ARG A 271 14.59 -5.57 3.09
C ARG A 271 13.34 -4.98 3.71
N VAL A 272 13.56 -4.06 4.65
CA VAL A 272 12.52 -3.11 5.08
C VAL A 272 12.48 -1.94 4.10
N SER A 273 11.27 -1.42 3.84
CA SER A 273 11.04 -0.22 3.03
C SER A 273 11.86 0.96 3.54
N ALA A 274 12.58 1.63 2.63
CA ALA A 274 13.30 2.86 2.94
C ALA A 274 12.35 4.06 3.09
N LEU A 275 11.18 4.03 2.44
CA LEU A 275 10.17 5.09 2.51
C LEU A 275 9.22 4.92 3.71
N GLY A 276 9.23 3.73 4.35
CA GLY A 276 8.45 3.45 5.54
C GLY A 276 6.96 3.77 5.38
N VAL A 277 6.43 4.57 6.30
CA VAL A 277 5.00 4.96 6.33
C VAL A 277 4.62 6.01 5.29
N ASP A 278 5.59 6.60 4.61
CA ASP A 278 5.37 7.65 3.60
C ASP A 278 5.24 7.10 2.17
N ALA A 279 5.54 5.81 1.94
CA ALA A 279 5.47 5.19 0.62
C ALA A 279 4.11 5.40 -0.09
N GLY A 280 2.99 5.22 0.63
CA GLY A 280 1.64 5.46 0.09
C GLY A 280 1.41 6.92 -0.29
N LEU A 281 1.86 7.86 0.56
CA LEU A 281 1.72 9.29 0.30
C LEU A 281 2.57 9.74 -0.90
N LEU A 282 3.81 9.27 -0.99
CA LEU A 282 4.70 9.56 -2.12
C LEU A 282 4.17 8.96 -3.42
N GLY A 283 3.62 7.74 -3.36
CA GLY A 283 2.97 7.09 -4.49
C GLY A 283 1.72 7.84 -4.98
N ALA A 284 0.89 8.35 -4.07
CA ALA A 284 -0.20 9.24 -4.42
C ALA A 284 0.32 10.55 -5.08
N GLY A 285 1.47 11.07 -4.64
CA GLY A 285 2.14 12.20 -5.30
C GLY A 285 2.55 11.91 -6.75
N LEU A 286 3.05 10.69 -7.03
CA LEU A 286 3.37 10.25 -8.40
C LEU A 286 2.10 10.14 -9.26
N LEU A 287 0.99 9.64 -8.71
CA LEU A 287 -0.32 9.66 -9.38
C LEU A 287 -0.74 11.08 -9.79
N ALA A 288 -0.65 12.03 -8.87
CA ALA A 288 -1.01 13.42 -9.14
C ALA A 288 -0.19 14.04 -10.28
N ARG A 289 1.10 13.73 -10.35
CA ARG A 289 1.98 14.22 -11.43
C ARG A 289 1.58 13.69 -12.80
N ARG A 290 1.14 12.42 -12.87
CA ARG A 290 0.61 11.86 -14.13
C ARG A 290 -0.64 12.59 -14.60
N ALA A 291 -1.52 12.99 -13.69
CA ALA A 291 -2.69 13.80 -14.03
C ALA A 291 -2.30 15.15 -14.64
N LEU A 292 -1.20 15.77 -14.20
CA LEU A 292 -0.67 17.00 -14.83
C LEU A 292 -0.12 16.75 -16.24
N GLY A 293 0.62 15.64 -16.43
CA GLY A 293 1.22 15.31 -17.75
C GLY A 293 0.18 14.97 -18.82
N GLN A 294 -0.94 14.39 -18.42
CA GLN A 294 -2.04 14.06 -19.34
C GLN A 294 -2.80 15.28 -19.87
N GLN A 295 -2.77 16.41 -19.16
CA GLN A 295 -3.38 17.67 -19.62
C GLN A 295 -2.47 18.46 -20.58
N GLY A 296 -1.15 18.21 -20.55
CA GLY A 296 -0.18 18.86 -21.44
C GLY A 296 0.01 18.17 -22.81
N GLY A 297 -0.57 16.98 -23.01
CA GLY A 297 -0.46 16.15 -24.22
C GLY A 297 -1.63 16.28 -25.21
N GLY A 298 -2.58 17.18 -24.97
CA GLY A 298 -3.80 17.32 -25.77
C GLY A 298 -3.68 18.18 -27.03
N ASP A 299 -2.49 18.69 -27.42
CA ASP A 299 -2.34 19.66 -28.50
C ASP A 299 -1.25 19.34 -29.55
N VAL A 300 -0.91 18.08 -29.78
CA VAL A 300 0.08 17.72 -30.82
C VAL A 300 -0.34 16.49 -31.66
N ASP A 301 -1.57 16.41 -32.12
CA ASP A 301 -1.95 15.46 -33.20
C ASP A 301 -3.05 16.04 -34.09
N ASP A 302 -2.86 17.27 -34.58
CA ASP A 302 -3.63 17.76 -35.76
C ASP A 302 -2.76 18.64 -36.67
N LEU A 303 -1.72 18.05 -37.26
CA LEU A 303 -1.07 18.57 -38.46
C LEU A 303 -0.51 17.40 -39.28
N GLY A 304 -1.23 17.02 -40.30
CA GLY A 304 -0.59 16.46 -41.49
C GLY A 304 -1.18 15.18 -42.06
N ALA A 305 -2.15 15.41 -42.98
CA ALA A 305 -2.47 14.72 -44.22
C ALA A 305 -2.33 13.19 -44.32
#